data_e464504bd91deff2e7147529c4198165
#
_entry.id   e464504bd91deff2e7147529c4198165
#
_cell.length_a   1.000
_cell.length_b   1.000
_cell.length_c   1.000
_cell.angle_alpha   90.00
_cell.angle_beta   90.00
_cell.angle_gamma   90.00
#
_symmetry.space_group_name_H-M   'P 1'
#
loop_
_entity.id
_entity.type
_entity.pdbx_description
1 polymer ?
#
loop_
_entity_poly.entity_id
_entity_poly.type
_entity_poly.pdbx_seq_one_letter_code
_entity_poly.pdbx_strand_id
1 'polypeptide(L)'
;MLVRILGCSGGIGGNLRTTSMLVDQDILIDAGTGVGDLSLTELQLIDHVFLTHSHLDHVAMLPFLVDTVGGMRTSPIVVHATAETLAILKDHIFNWKIWPDFSKIPDEKNPMMRFSELKLGEPVVLGGRRFTALPANH
;
A
#
# COMPACT_ATOMS: atom_id res chain seq x y z
N MET A 1 2.16 20.07 -0.41
CA MET A 1 1.68 18.67 -0.23
C MET A 1 0.17 18.65 -0.30
N LEU A 2 -0.38 17.86 -1.20
CA LEU A 2 -1.82 17.71 -1.38
C LEU A 2 -2.24 16.32 -0.88
N VAL A 3 -3.29 16.25 -0.08
CA VAL A 3 -3.86 14.98 0.39
C VAL A 3 -5.27 14.83 -0.19
N ARG A 4 -5.49 13.72 -0.90
CA ARG A 4 -6.78 13.37 -1.48
C ARG A 4 -7.35 12.16 -0.76
N ILE A 5 -8.53 12.28 -0.20
CA ILE A 5 -9.21 11.19 0.47
C ILE A 5 -9.89 10.32 -0.58
N LEU A 6 -9.45 9.08 -0.72
CA LEU A 6 -10.03 8.11 -1.65
C LEU A 6 -11.12 7.28 -0.98
N GLY A 7 -11.01 7.07 0.32
CA GLY A 7 -11.99 6.37 1.13
C GLY A 7 -11.76 6.64 2.61
N CYS A 8 -12.83 6.63 3.38
CA CYS A 8 -12.78 6.90 4.83
C CYS A 8 -13.86 6.14 5.60
N SER A 9 -14.38 5.06 5.01
CA SER A 9 -15.41 4.22 5.63
C SER A 9 -14.83 2.86 6.03
N GLY A 10 -15.43 2.24 7.03
CA GLY A 10 -15.13 0.84 7.37
C GLY A 10 -15.89 -0.17 6.50
N GLY A 11 -16.75 0.30 5.57
CA GLY A 11 -17.58 -0.55 4.73
C GLY A 11 -17.70 -0.05 3.31
N ILE A 12 -18.48 -0.78 2.53
CA ILE A 12 -18.71 -0.52 1.12
C ILE A 12 -20.20 -0.32 0.87
N GLY A 13 -20.55 0.06 -0.36
CA GLY A 13 -21.92 0.24 -0.80
C GLY A 13 -22.23 1.71 -1.10
N GLY A 14 -22.98 1.96 -2.17
CA GLY A 14 -23.27 3.32 -2.61
C GLY A 14 -21.99 4.11 -2.85
N ASN A 15 -21.83 5.21 -2.12
CA ASN A 15 -20.66 6.08 -2.21
C ASN A 15 -19.58 5.75 -1.17
N LEU A 16 -19.75 4.69 -0.39
CA LEU A 16 -18.79 4.30 0.63
C LEU A 16 -17.58 3.59 0.02
N ARG A 17 -16.40 4.00 0.46
CA ARG A 17 -15.12 3.38 0.09
C ARG A 17 -14.28 3.22 1.34
N THR A 18 -13.58 2.08 1.46
CA THR A 18 -12.73 1.87 2.62
C THR A 18 -11.43 2.66 2.50
N THR A 19 -10.75 2.78 3.60
CA THR A 19 -9.73 3.80 3.88
C THR A 19 -8.56 3.79 2.92
N SER A 20 -8.32 4.92 2.30
CA SER A 20 -7.09 5.21 1.56
C SER A 20 -6.96 6.72 1.38
N MET A 21 -5.74 7.21 1.48
CA MET A 21 -5.40 8.60 1.19
C MET A 21 -4.26 8.64 0.18
N LEU A 22 -4.38 9.48 -0.83
CA LEU A 22 -3.32 9.73 -1.80
C LEU A 22 -2.60 11.03 -1.41
N VAL A 23 -1.31 10.92 -1.13
CA VAL A 23 -0.45 12.07 -0.85
C VAL A 23 0.27 12.43 -2.15
N ASP A 24 0.02 13.63 -2.64
CA ASP A 24 0.45 14.09 -3.95
C ASP A 24 0.02 13.07 -5.02
N GLN A 25 0.95 12.49 -5.78
CA GLN A 25 0.64 11.54 -6.85
C GLN A 25 1.24 10.15 -6.61
N ASP A 26 2.13 10.01 -5.65
CA ASP A 26 3.05 8.88 -5.58
C ASP A 26 2.99 8.08 -4.28
N ILE A 27 2.24 8.52 -3.28
CA ILE A 27 2.18 7.86 -1.98
C ILE A 27 0.74 7.59 -1.57
N LEU A 28 0.44 6.33 -1.25
CA LEU A 28 -0.80 5.94 -0.59
C LEU A 28 -0.58 5.73 0.89
N ILE A 29 -1.53 6.17 1.70
CA ILE A 29 -1.66 5.78 3.10
C ILE A 29 -2.90 4.91 3.19
N ASP A 30 -2.71 3.66 3.50
CA ASP A 30 -3.64 2.56 3.40
C ASP A 30 -4.15 2.32 1.96
N ALA A 31 -4.59 1.12 1.70
CA ALA A 31 -5.00 0.66 0.38
C ALA A 31 -6.36 -0.04 0.44
N GLY A 32 -7.35 0.67 0.97
CA GLY A 32 -8.73 0.21 0.97
C GLY A 32 -9.38 0.31 -0.42
N THR A 33 -10.67 0.07 -0.49
CA THR A 33 -11.38 -0.02 -1.77
C THR A 33 -11.38 1.30 -2.55
N GLY A 34 -11.13 2.44 -1.89
CA GLY A 34 -11.01 3.73 -2.56
C GLY A 34 -9.91 3.80 -3.62
N VAL A 35 -8.88 2.96 -3.51
CA VAL A 35 -7.81 2.88 -4.51
C VAL A 35 -8.36 2.52 -5.90
N GLY A 36 -9.42 1.72 -5.95
CA GLY A 36 -10.04 1.30 -7.20
C GLY A 36 -10.69 2.42 -8.00
N ASP A 37 -10.87 3.60 -7.42
CA ASP A 37 -11.42 4.76 -8.13
C ASP A 37 -10.34 5.53 -8.93
N LEU A 38 -9.06 5.22 -8.72
CA LEU A 38 -7.98 5.83 -9.48
C LEU A 38 -7.93 5.30 -10.91
N SER A 39 -7.56 6.17 -11.86
CA SER A 39 -7.31 5.75 -13.23
C SER A 39 -6.04 4.90 -13.32
N LEU A 40 -5.89 4.16 -14.42
CA LEU A 40 -4.68 3.36 -14.65
C LEU A 40 -3.42 4.25 -14.63
N THR A 41 -3.49 5.43 -15.22
CA THR A 41 -2.37 6.39 -15.21
C THR A 41 -2.02 6.81 -13.78
N GLU A 42 -3.02 7.10 -12.95
CA GLU A 42 -2.80 7.46 -11.55
C GLU A 42 -2.20 6.29 -10.76
N LEU A 43 -2.70 5.07 -10.97
CA LEU A 43 -2.18 3.86 -10.31
C LEU A 43 -0.71 3.62 -10.64
N GLN A 44 -0.30 3.87 -11.89
CA GLN A 44 1.10 3.69 -12.32
C GLN A 44 2.08 4.61 -11.61
N LEU A 45 1.62 5.74 -11.09
CA LEU A 45 2.47 6.73 -10.43
C LEU A 45 2.72 6.42 -8.94
N ILE A 46 2.04 5.44 -8.38
CA ILE A 46 2.20 5.07 -6.98
C ILE A 46 3.55 4.38 -6.77
N ASP A 47 4.44 5.02 -6.01
CA ASP A 47 5.76 4.49 -5.68
C ASP A 47 5.79 3.84 -4.30
N HIS A 48 4.98 4.33 -3.36
CA HIS A 48 5.01 3.93 -1.96
C HIS A 48 3.60 3.75 -1.42
N VAL A 49 3.42 2.70 -0.61
CA VAL A 49 2.19 2.46 0.15
C VAL A 49 2.55 2.29 1.61
N PHE A 50 2.02 3.15 2.48
CA PHE A 50 2.15 3.02 3.92
C PHE A 50 0.89 2.36 4.46
N LEU A 51 1.03 1.30 5.24
CA LEU A 51 -0.09 0.61 5.87
C LEU A 51 -0.10 0.88 7.36
N THR A 52 -1.26 1.30 7.88
CA THR A 52 -1.42 1.57 9.31
C THR A 52 -1.58 0.28 10.10
N HIS A 53 -2.25 -0.72 9.53
CA HIS A 53 -2.43 -2.04 10.12
C HIS A 53 -2.95 -3.03 9.06
N SER A 54 -3.18 -4.29 9.47
CA SER A 54 -3.42 -5.39 8.53
C SER A 54 -4.89 -5.67 8.24
N HIS A 55 -5.83 -4.93 8.81
CA HIS A 55 -7.25 -5.18 8.57
C HIS A 55 -7.61 -5.01 7.10
N LEU A 56 -8.52 -5.84 6.62
CA LEU A 56 -8.84 -5.96 5.19
C LEU A 56 -9.30 -4.65 4.57
N ASP A 57 -10.06 -3.84 5.30
CA ASP A 57 -10.54 -2.54 4.83
C ASP A 57 -9.41 -1.53 4.57
N HIS A 58 -8.20 -1.80 5.06
CA HIS A 58 -7.01 -0.98 4.84
C HIS A 58 -6.02 -1.58 3.84
N VAL A 59 -6.16 -2.87 3.48
CA VAL A 59 -5.17 -3.55 2.62
C VAL A 59 -5.78 -4.23 1.39
N ALA A 60 -7.11 -4.23 1.25
CA ALA A 60 -7.81 -5.03 0.25
C ALA A 60 -7.36 -4.78 -1.18
N MET A 61 -6.99 -3.55 -1.55
CA MET A 61 -6.61 -3.21 -2.92
C MET A 61 -5.11 -3.29 -3.18
N LEU A 62 -4.29 -3.55 -2.17
CA LEU A 62 -2.84 -3.66 -2.38
C LEU A 62 -2.47 -4.78 -3.36
N PRO A 63 -3.01 -6.01 -3.23
CA PRO A 63 -2.71 -7.07 -4.18
C PRO A 63 -3.08 -6.70 -5.62
N PHE A 64 -4.25 -6.10 -5.81
CA PHE A 64 -4.70 -5.67 -7.14
C PHE A 64 -3.84 -4.55 -7.71
N LEU A 65 -3.44 -3.59 -6.88
CA LEU A 65 -2.58 -2.49 -7.31
C LEU A 65 -1.26 -3.02 -7.88
N VAL A 66 -0.56 -3.86 -7.13
CA VAL A 66 0.73 -4.41 -7.55
C VAL A 66 0.60 -5.23 -8.81
N ASP A 67 -0.41 -6.08 -8.90
CA ASP A 67 -0.66 -6.91 -10.08
C ASP A 67 -0.99 -6.05 -11.31
N THR A 68 -1.81 -5.03 -11.13
CA THR A 68 -2.26 -4.18 -12.24
C THR A 68 -1.11 -3.40 -12.87
N VAL A 69 -0.22 -2.80 -12.06
CA VAL A 69 0.79 -1.87 -12.58
C VAL A 69 2.23 -2.38 -12.50
N GLY A 70 2.47 -3.49 -11.81
CA GLY A 70 3.82 -3.97 -11.56
C GLY A 70 4.65 -4.19 -12.84
N GLY A 71 4.03 -4.76 -13.88
CA GLY A 71 4.70 -4.98 -15.17
C GLY A 71 4.87 -3.73 -16.02
N MET A 72 4.22 -2.63 -15.66
CA MET A 72 4.28 -1.35 -16.38
C MET A 72 5.31 -0.39 -15.78
N ARG A 73 5.82 -0.71 -14.60
CA ARG A 73 6.73 0.14 -13.84
C ARG A 73 8.16 -0.34 -13.99
N THR A 74 9.10 0.60 -13.86
CA THR A 74 10.54 0.32 -13.93
C THR A 74 11.18 0.15 -12.56
N SER A 75 10.43 0.43 -11.49
CA SER A 75 10.86 0.27 -10.11
C SER A 75 9.76 -0.39 -9.28
N PRO A 76 10.08 -1.09 -8.19
CA PRO A 76 9.07 -1.74 -7.37
C PRO A 76 8.22 -0.72 -6.62
N ILE A 77 6.98 -1.10 -6.31
CA ILE A 77 6.18 -0.41 -5.31
C ILE A 77 6.72 -0.84 -3.94
N VAL A 78 7.03 0.14 -3.09
CA VAL A 78 7.53 -0.13 -1.75
C VAL A 78 6.39 -0.07 -0.74
N VAL A 79 6.17 -1.17 -0.03
CA VAL A 79 5.14 -1.29 1.00
C VAL A 79 5.79 -1.11 2.37
N HIS A 80 5.42 -0.03 3.05
CA HIS A 80 5.94 0.34 4.36
C HIS A 80 4.91 -0.02 5.43
N ALA A 81 5.31 -0.83 6.39
CA ALA A 81 4.47 -1.21 7.52
C ALA A 81 5.33 -1.69 8.67
N THR A 82 4.74 -1.83 9.87
CA THR A 82 5.45 -2.44 10.99
C THR A 82 5.77 -3.91 10.70
N ALA A 83 6.75 -4.46 11.41
CA ALA A 83 7.15 -5.87 11.25
C ALA A 83 5.95 -6.82 11.41
N GLU A 84 5.06 -6.54 12.36
CA GLU A 84 3.85 -7.34 12.60
C GLU A 84 2.93 -7.35 11.37
N THR A 85 2.64 -6.18 10.82
CA THR A 85 1.79 -6.06 9.63
C THR A 85 2.43 -6.74 8.43
N LEU A 86 3.73 -6.54 8.21
CA LEU A 86 4.45 -7.19 7.11
C LEU A 86 4.40 -8.71 7.22
N ALA A 87 4.56 -9.26 8.43
CA ALA A 87 4.48 -10.70 8.65
C ALA A 87 3.09 -11.24 8.27
N ILE A 88 2.02 -10.53 8.64
CA ILE A 88 0.65 -10.93 8.29
C ILE A 88 0.44 -10.93 6.78
N LEU A 89 0.91 -9.90 6.09
CA LEU A 89 0.81 -9.82 4.63
C LEU A 89 1.53 -10.99 3.94
N LYS A 90 2.73 -11.32 4.40
CA LYS A 90 3.53 -12.42 3.84
C LYS A 90 2.89 -13.77 4.11
N ASP A 91 2.36 -13.97 5.33
CA ASP A 91 1.83 -15.27 5.75
C ASP A 91 0.43 -15.53 5.18
N HIS A 92 -0.39 -14.48 5.00
CA HIS A 92 -1.81 -14.65 4.73
C HIS A 92 -2.29 -14.10 3.39
N ILE A 93 -1.55 -13.22 2.74
CA ILE A 93 -1.95 -12.65 1.44
C ILE A 93 -0.97 -13.04 0.36
N PHE A 94 0.28 -12.57 0.44
CA PHE A 94 1.30 -12.81 -0.58
C PHE A 94 2.01 -14.15 -0.33
N ASN A 95 1.25 -15.21 -0.28
CA ASN A 95 1.70 -16.55 0.11
C ASN A 95 1.50 -17.58 -1.00
N TRP A 96 1.22 -17.15 -2.22
CA TRP A 96 0.91 -17.98 -3.41
C TRP A 96 -0.45 -18.69 -3.35
N LYS A 97 -1.15 -18.58 -2.22
CA LYS A 97 -2.48 -19.18 -2.03
C LYS A 97 -3.59 -18.15 -2.23
N ILE A 98 -3.49 -16.99 -1.59
CA ILE A 98 -4.44 -15.89 -1.79
C ILE A 98 -3.96 -15.02 -2.96
N TRP A 99 -2.67 -14.65 -2.99
CA TRP A 99 -2.09 -13.86 -4.06
C TRP A 99 -0.61 -14.20 -4.25
N PRO A 100 -0.06 -14.08 -5.48
CA PRO A 100 1.36 -14.30 -5.71
C PRO A 100 2.23 -13.39 -4.87
N ASP A 101 3.40 -13.85 -4.49
CA ASP A 101 4.38 -13.02 -3.78
C ASP A 101 5.17 -12.17 -4.78
N PHE A 102 4.68 -10.96 -5.04
CA PHE A 102 5.28 -10.03 -5.98
C PHE A 102 6.63 -9.45 -5.50
N SER A 103 7.05 -9.71 -4.28
CA SER A 103 8.41 -9.39 -3.84
C SER A 103 9.45 -10.32 -4.45
N LYS A 104 9.01 -11.37 -5.15
CA LYS A 104 9.86 -12.37 -5.82
C LYS A 104 9.63 -12.45 -7.34
N ILE A 105 8.72 -11.63 -7.88
CA ILE A 105 8.33 -11.64 -9.29
C ILE A 105 8.76 -10.33 -9.96
N PRO A 106 9.39 -10.37 -11.14
CA PRO A 106 9.85 -11.54 -11.89
C PRO A 106 11.01 -12.26 -11.23
N ASP A 107 11.80 -11.57 -10.43
CA ASP A 107 12.88 -12.12 -9.63
C ASP A 107 13.16 -11.24 -8.40
N GLU A 108 14.02 -11.70 -7.50
CA GLU A 108 14.30 -10.98 -6.24
C GLU A 108 15.20 -9.75 -6.43
N LYS A 109 15.87 -9.60 -7.57
CA LYS A 109 16.70 -8.42 -7.86
C LYS A 109 15.87 -7.25 -8.34
N ASN A 110 14.87 -7.53 -9.20
CA ASN A 110 13.99 -6.52 -9.77
C ASN A 110 12.52 -6.90 -9.58
N PRO A 111 12.05 -6.98 -8.32
CA PRO A 111 10.67 -7.38 -8.05
C PRO A 111 9.70 -6.25 -8.33
N MET A 112 8.42 -6.60 -8.45
CA MET A 112 7.35 -5.61 -8.60
C MET A 112 6.98 -4.91 -7.30
N MET A 113 7.33 -5.51 -6.16
CA MET A 113 7.02 -5.00 -4.83
C MET A 113 8.19 -5.27 -3.89
N ARG A 114 8.45 -4.32 -2.97
CA ARG A 114 9.38 -4.51 -1.85
C ARG A 114 8.68 -4.19 -0.55
N PHE A 115 9.06 -4.90 0.51
CA PHE A 115 8.63 -4.61 1.87
C PHE A 115 9.70 -3.79 2.58
N SER A 116 9.25 -2.77 3.31
CA SER A 116 10.12 -1.91 4.12
C SER A 116 9.53 -1.78 5.52
N GLU A 117 10.28 -2.21 6.53
CA GLU A 117 9.81 -2.16 7.90
C GLU A 117 9.78 -0.74 8.45
N LEU A 118 8.63 -0.34 9.00
CA LEU A 118 8.49 0.88 9.78
C LEU A 118 8.75 0.57 11.25
N LYS A 119 9.56 1.42 11.88
CA LYS A 119 9.75 1.40 13.33
C LYS A 119 9.05 2.60 13.93
N LEU A 120 8.30 2.38 15.00
CA LEU A 120 7.54 3.44 15.66
C LEU A 120 8.44 4.59 16.06
N GLY A 121 8.02 5.81 15.73
CA GLY A 121 8.77 7.02 16.05
C GLY A 121 9.91 7.36 15.11
N GLU A 122 10.31 6.45 14.22
CA GLU A 122 11.37 6.71 13.24
C GLU A 122 10.79 7.24 11.92
N PRO A 123 11.15 8.46 11.52
CA PRO A 123 10.60 9.04 10.29
C PRO A 123 11.21 8.41 9.04
N VAL A 124 10.36 8.28 8.02
CA VAL A 124 10.76 7.97 6.65
C VAL A 124 10.58 9.24 5.83
N VAL A 125 11.60 9.68 5.14
CA VAL A 125 11.58 10.93 4.35
C VAL A 125 11.60 10.56 2.86
N LEU A 126 10.55 10.98 2.14
CA LEU A 126 10.39 10.70 0.72
C LEU A 126 10.07 12.02 -0.01
N GLY A 127 10.99 12.47 -0.85
CA GLY A 127 10.81 13.72 -1.59
C GLY A 127 10.56 14.93 -0.68
N GLY A 128 11.26 15.01 0.44
CA GLY A 128 11.09 16.08 1.42
C GLY A 128 9.86 15.94 2.32
N ARG A 129 9.06 14.91 2.16
CA ARG A 129 7.88 14.62 2.97
C ARG A 129 8.24 13.61 4.06
N ARG A 130 7.81 13.86 5.28
CA ARG A 130 8.16 13.04 6.43
C ARG A 130 6.96 12.21 6.88
N PHE A 131 7.15 10.91 7.02
CA PHE A 131 6.14 9.96 7.48
C PHE A 131 6.64 9.27 8.75
N THR A 132 5.87 9.34 9.81
CA THR A 132 6.24 8.74 11.10
C THR A 132 5.10 7.86 11.60
N ALA A 133 5.39 6.59 11.88
CA ALA A 133 4.42 5.68 12.47
C ALA A 133 4.35 5.91 13.98
N LEU A 134 3.14 6.07 14.49
CA LEU A 134 2.86 6.24 15.91
C LEU A 134 2.10 5.03 16.43
N PRO A 135 2.26 4.67 17.73
CA PRO A 135 1.48 3.58 18.30
C PRO A 135 0.00 3.95 18.34
N ALA A 136 -0.86 2.97 18.04
CA ALA A 136 -2.29 3.12 18.11
C ALA A 136 -2.91 1.89 18.79
N ASN A 137 -3.96 2.12 19.56
CA ASN A 137 -4.75 1.05 20.20
C ASN A 137 -6.00 0.80 19.37
N HIS A 138 -6.28 -0.48 19.14
CA HIS A 138 -7.45 -0.93 18.41
C HIS A 138 -8.47 -1.57 19.33
#